data_44ba5678362244917a1500fd2f48bfde
#
_entry.id   44ba5678362244917a1500fd2f48bfde
#
_cell.length_a   1.000
_cell.length_b   1.000
_cell.length_c   1.000
_cell.angle_alpha   90.00
_cell.angle_beta   90.00
_cell.angle_gamma   90.00
#
_symmetry.space_group_name_H-M   'P 1'
#
loop_
_entity.id
_entity.type
_entity.pdbx_description
1 polymer ?
#
loop_
_entity_poly.entity_id
_entity_poly.type
_entity_poly.pdbx_seq_one_letter_code
_entity_poly.pdbx_strand_id
1 'polypeptide(L)'
;MQTAFVNGTIFTSKEKLEGKALIIEDDRIKATIENDLVEENIKKIDCNNLIITAGLIDLQIYGGGGYMFSDAPSRESLYGMADALVNSGTTGFYVTLATNSLDVFYQAINVVKENPHPAVWGLHFEGPYLNPAKKGAHIEEYIKRAEKKEVEALLKEADGVLKIMTLAPELCDPEIIKLLRDNGVVVSAGHSNATFQEAVEGYKNGVTTTTHLFNAMSSMHHRDTGLPGAAFLSDKAYASIIADGIHVDFNALKISKKMMGDRLFLITDAVAPVANGKYIHVEKEDRFTLPDGTLSGSKLTMLKAVKNCVEHAGIPLDEALRMASTYPAQVMNLSDRGKIEEGCKANLTIFSEEFQPQLTVINGEIKND
;
A
#
# COMPACT_ATOMS: atom_id res chain seq x y z
N MET A 1 5.00 19.09 22.58
CA MET A 1 6.10 19.99 22.10
C MET A 1 5.76 20.40 20.68
N GLN A 2 6.03 21.70 20.31
CA GLN A 2 5.76 22.16 18.95
C GLN A 2 7.03 22.12 18.10
N THR A 3 6.86 21.74 16.84
CA THR A 3 7.91 21.79 15.80
C THR A 3 7.32 22.42 14.54
N ALA A 4 8.08 23.32 13.92
CA ALA A 4 7.72 24.00 12.68
C ALA A 4 8.64 23.52 11.53
N PHE A 5 8.07 23.03 10.46
CA PHE A 5 8.77 22.80 9.20
C PHE A 5 8.60 24.05 8.34
N VAL A 6 9.72 24.75 8.09
CA VAL A 6 9.73 26.07 7.45
C VAL A 6 10.39 26.02 6.07
N ASN A 7 10.09 26.99 5.21
CA ASN A 7 10.73 27.22 3.89
C ASN A 7 10.52 26.10 2.85
N GLY A 8 9.77 25.05 3.15
CA GLY A 8 9.45 23.99 2.21
C GLY A 8 8.20 24.27 1.38
N THR A 9 8.04 23.52 0.29
CA THR A 9 6.80 23.48 -0.47
C THR A 9 5.87 22.41 0.12
N ILE A 10 4.71 22.81 0.63
CA ILE A 10 3.76 21.90 1.29
C ILE A 10 2.69 21.48 0.29
N PHE A 11 2.53 20.17 0.11
CA PHE A 11 1.40 19.59 -0.62
C PHE A 11 0.36 19.05 0.36
N THR A 12 -0.75 19.74 0.49
CA THR A 12 -1.92 19.25 1.22
C THR A 12 -2.74 18.31 0.33
N SER A 13 -3.82 17.74 0.86
CA SER A 13 -4.76 16.97 0.03
C SER A 13 -5.50 17.82 -1.02
N LYS A 14 -5.50 19.15 -0.87
CA LYS A 14 -6.30 20.07 -1.68
C LYS A 14 -5.48 21.00 -2.56
N GLU A 15 -4.32 21.45 -2.06
CA GLU A 15 -3.55 22.52 -2.71
C GLU A 15 -2.06 22.45 -2.40
N LYS A 16 -1.27 23.12 -3.20
CA LYS A 16 0.14 23.41 -2.98
C LYS A 16 0.28 24.73 -2.24
N LEU A 17 1.05 24.76 -1.15
CA LEU A 17 1.32 25.96 -0.35
C LEU A 17 2.82 26.30 -0.41
N GLU A 18 3.12 27.56 -0.69
CA GLU A 18 4.46 28.15 -0.67
C GLU A 18 4.49 29.30 0.34
N GLY A 19 5.68 29.56 0.93
CA GLY A 19 5.83 30.60 1.94
C GLY A 19 5.16 30.30 3.30
N LYS A 20 4.66 29.09 3.48
CA LYS A 20 4.02 28.61 4.71
C LYS A 20 4.92 27.69 5.51
N ALA A 21 4.71 27.71 6.85
CA ALA A 21 5.23 26.72 7.77
C ALA A 21 4.16 25.71 8.15
N LEU A 22 4.53 24.45 8.26
CA LEU A 22 3.70 23.40 8.85
C LEU A 22 4.05 23.24 10.32
N ILE A 23 3.10 23.49 11.20
CA ILE A 23 3.27 23.33 12.65
C ILE A 23 2.68 21.99 13.08
N ILE A 24 3.48 21.20 13.77
CA ILE A 24 3.01 20.03 14.49
C ILE A 24 3.10 20.25 15.99
N GLU A 25 2.17 19.68 16.75
CA GLU A 25 2.16 19.66 18.19
C GLU A 25 1.98 18.23 18.68
N ASP A 26 2.98 17.72 19.38
CA ASP A 26 3.05 16.31 19.76
C ASP A 26 2.92 15.39 18.55
N ASP A 27 1.88 14.57 18.47
CA ASP A 27 1.66 13.61 17.40
C ASP A 27 0.71 14.10 16.29
N ARG A 28 0.31 15.41 16.31
CA ARG A 28 -0.71 15.95 15.40
C ARG A 28 -0.28 17.19 14.65
N ILE A 29 -0.87 17.36 13.48
CA ILE A 29 -0.79 18.61 12.72
C ILE A 29 -1.65 19.65 13.44
N LYS A 30 -1.04 20.79 13.76
CA LYS A 30 -1.69 21.92 14.44
C LYS A 30 -2.22 22.96 13.46
N ALA A 31 -1.38 23.40 12.54
CA ALA A 31 -1.73 24.45 11.60
C ALA A 31 -0.74 24.57 10.44
N THR A 32 -1.14 25.28 9.40
CA THR A 32 -0.24 25.88 8.41
C THR A 32 -0.35 27.40 8.52
N ILE A 33 0.76 28.10 8.74
CA ILE A 33 0.82 29.56 8.94
C ILE A 33 1.88 30.18 8.02
N GLU A 34 1.94 31.51 7.91
CA GLU A 34 3.05 32.18 7.21
C GLU A 34 4.37 31.91 7.93
N ASN A 35 5.47 31.73 7.18
CA ASN A 35 6.79 31.41 7.75
C ASN A 35 7.27 32.46 8.75
N ASP A 36 6.98 33.74 8.50
CA ASP A 36 7.36 34.88 9.33
C ASP A 36 6.54 34.99 10.62
N LEU A 37 5.43 34.28 10.72
CA LEU A 37 4.59 34.22 11.93
C LEU A 37 4.98 33.08 12.89
N VAL A 38 6.00 32.27 12.55
CA VAL A 38 6.48 31.21 13.44
C VAL A 38 7.23 31.79 14.61
N GLU A 39 6.71 31.60 15.83
CA GLU A 39 7.27 32.10 17.08
C GLU A 39 8.73 31.61 17.27
N GLU A 40 9.58 32.44 17.91
CA GLU A 40 11.00 32.12 18.09
C GLU A 40 11.26 30.92 19.01
N ASN A 41 10.36 30.66 19.95
CA ASN A 41 10.43 29.55 20.92
C ASN A 41 10.05 28.20 20.34
N ILE A 42 9.52 28.13 19.11
CA ILE A 42 9.18 26.88 18.42
C ILE A 42 10.43 26.32 17.73
N LYS A 43 10.71 25.03 17.93
CA LYS A 43 11.78 24.33 17.20
C LYS A 43 11.51 24.40 15.70
N LYS A 44 12.43 25.01 14.94
CA LYS A 44 12.33 25.13 13.47
C LYS A 44 13.20 24.08 12.79
N ILE A 45 12.62 23.45 11.78
CA ILE A 45 13.31 22.56 10.84
C ILE A 45 13.25 23.23 9.48
N ASP A 46 14.41 23.58 8.95
CA ASP A 46 14.51 24.21 7.63
C ASP A 46 14.35 23.16 6.52
N CYS A 47 13.32 23.33 5.72
CA CYS A 47 12.98 22.48 4.57
C CYS A 47 13.19 23.22 3.24
N ASN A 48 14.14 24.15 3.18
CA ASN A 48 14.43 24.90 1.97
C ASN A 48 14.73 23.94 0.79
N ASN A 49 14.08 24.18 -0.36
CA ASN A 49 14.11 23.34 -1.55
C ASN A 49 13.58 21.90 -1.35
N LEU A 50 12.84 21.64 -0.28
CA LEU A 50 12.21 20.35 -0.03
C LEU A 50 10.68 20.41 -0.20
N ILE A 51 10.14 19.26 -0.55
CA ILE A 51 8.70 19.01 -0.66
C ILE A 51 8.24 18.34 0.62
N ILE A 52 7.20 18.89 1.24
CA ILE A 52 6.55 18.36 2.44
C ILE A 52 5.19 17.83 2.02
N THR A 53 4.93 16.56 2.26
CA THR A 53 3.65 15.90 1.97
C THR A 53 3.16 15.05 3.15
N ALA A 54 1.89 14.68 3.12
CA ALA A 54 1.38 13.64 4.00
C ALA A 54 2.20 12.36 3.83
N GLY A 55 2.40 11.64 4.90
CA GLY A 55 3.18 10.42 4.90
C GLY A 55 2.66 9.39 3.88
N LEU A 56 3.58 8.79 3.13
CA LEU A 56 3.26 7.78 2.12
C LEU A 56 2.81 6.49 2.80
N ILE A 57 1.80 5.84 2.19
CA ILE A 57 1.12 4.65 2.72
C ILE A 57 1.18 3.53 1.68
N ASP A 58 1.68 2.36 2.08
CA ASP A 58 1.74 1.17 1.22
C ASP A 58 0.82 0.07 1.74
N LEU A 59 -0.21 -0.28 0.95
CA LEU A 59 -1.17 -1.32 1.33
C LEU A 59 -0.73 -2.73 0.96
N GLN A 60 0.37 -2.88 0.19
CA GLN A 60 0.87 -4.18 -0.25
C GLN A 60 2.38 -4.17 -0.45
N ILE A 61 3.08 -4.79 0.50
CA ILE A 61 4.53 -4.96 0.48
C ILE A 61 4.95 -6.19 1.29
N TYR A 62 5.83 -7.02 0.71
CA TYR A 62 6.26 -8.30 1.30
C TYR A 62 7.63 -8.24 1.95
N GLY A 63 8.48 -7.33 1.48
CA GLY A 63 9.85 -7.20 1.97
C GLY A 63 10.48 -5.87 1.60
N GLY A 64 11.60 -5.54 2.24
CA GLY A 64 12.38 -4.33 2.02
C GLY A 64 13.67 -4.36 2.81
N GLY A 65 14.70 -3.60 2.37
CA GLY A 65 15.98 -3.53 3.06
C GLY A 65 16.72 -4.86 3.19
N GLY A 66 16.45 -5.82 2.33
CA GLY A 66 17.03 -7.17 2.40
C GLY A 66 16.26 -8.15 3.30
N TYR A 67 15.17 -7.71 3.92
CA TYR A 67 14.29 -8.55 4.76
C TYR A 67 13.04 -8.93 4.01
N MET A 68 12.68 -10.22 4.05
CA MET A 68 11.46 -10.78 3.44
C MET A 68 10.59 -11.35 4.55
N PHE A 69 9.66 -10.56 5.06
CA PHE A 69 8.81 -10.97 6.19
C PHE A 69 7.92 -12.16 5.83
N SER A 70 7.40 -12.21 4.62
CA SER A 70 6.48 -13.26 4.18
C SER A 70 7.13 -14.66 4.09
N ASP A 71 8.45 -14.75 3.97
CA ASP A 71 9.19 -16.02 3.95
C ASP A 71 9.53 -16.51 5.37
N ALA A 72 9.89 -15.59 6.25
CA ALA A 72 10.28 -15.86 7.63
C ALA A 72 9.74 -14.80 8.60
N PRO A 73 8.46 -14.89 9.00
CA PRO A 73 7.88 -13.95 9.95
C PRO A 73 8.64 -13.99 11.28
N SER A 74 9.32 -12.89 11.61
CA SER A 74 10.06 -12.73 12.85
C SER A 74 10.09 -11.25 13.25
N ARG A 75 10.41 -10.98 14.51
CA ARG A 75 10.64 -9.61 14.98
C ARG A 75 11.74 -8.92 14.18
N GLU A 76 12.83 -9.63 13.90
CA GLU A 76 13.97 -9.08 13.16
C GLU A 76 13.55 -8.69 11.73
N SER A 77 12.86 -9.57 10.98
CA SER A 77 12.42 -9.26 9.63
C SER A 77 11.37 -8.14 9.61
N LEU A 78 10.48 -8.07 10.61
CA LEU A 78 9.49 -7.01 10.73
C LEU A 78 10.14 -5.64 10.93
N TYR A 79 11.07 -5.53 11.89
CA TYR A 79 11.72 -4.26 12.23
C TYR A 79 12.71 -3.84 11.15
N GLY A 80 13.52 -4.77 10.63
CA GLY A 80 14.48 -4.45 9.57
C GLY A 80 13.78 -3.96 8.29
N MET A 81 12.66 -4.59 7.91
CA MET A 81 11.82 -4.13 6.82
C MET A 81 11.21 -2.75 7.14
N ALA A 82 10.65 -2.57 8.34
CA ALA A 82 10.01 -1.32 8.74
C ALA A 82 10.98 -0.14 8.72
N ASP A 83 12.18 -0.30 9.27
CA ASP A 83 13.21 0.73 9.27
C ASP A 83 13.63 1.11 7.85
N ALA A 84 13.81 0.13 6.96
CA ALA A 84 14.16 0.39 5.57
C ALA A 84 13.06 1.17 4.83
N LEU A 85 11.79 0.85 5.07
CA LEU A 85 10.65 1.56 4.48
C LEU A 85 10.52 2.97 5.01
N VAL A 86 10.69 3.16 6.30
CA VAL A 86 10.71 4.50 6.92
C VAL A 86 11.82 5.35 6.33
N ASN A 87 13.03 4.80 6.17
CA ASN A 87 14.15 5.49 5.54
C ASN A 87 13.89 5.83 4.06
N SER A 88 12.97 5.13 3.40
CA SER A 88 12.55 5.44 2.02
C SER A 88 11.35 6.39 1.92
N GLY A 89 10.86 6.93 3.05
CA GLY A 89 9.76 7.89 3.09
C GLY A 89 8.37 7.29 3.31
N THR A 90 8.25 5.98 3.53
CA THR A 90 6.96 5.34 3.83
C THR A 90 6.67 5.45 5.32
N THR A 91 5.54 6.05 5.69
CA THR A 91 5.18 6.29 7.10
C THR A 91 4.22 5.27 7.67
N GLY A 92 3.59 4.50 6.81
CA GLY A 92 2.66 3.45 7.22
C GLY A 92 2.46 2.40 6.14
N PHE A 93 2.40 1.14 6.55
CA PHE A 93 2.22 0.05 5.60
C PHE A 93 1.53 -1.16 6.22
N TYR A 94 0.99 -2.02 5.36
CA TYR A 94 0.44 -3.32 5.73
C TYR A 94 1.37 -4.41 5.23
N VAL A 95 1.94 -5.17 6.17
CA VAL A 95 2.86 -6.26 5.85
C VAL A 95 2.09 -7.35 5.13
N THR A 96 2.48 -7.67 3.91
CA THR A 96 1.78 -8.64 3.08
C THR A 96 2.39 -10.02 3.20
N LEU A 97 1.54 -11.02 3.34
CA LEU A 97 1.92 -12.42 3.22
C LEU A 97 1.33 -13.01 1.95
N ALA A 98 2.18 -13.56 1.12
CA ALA A 98 1.77 -14.38 -0.01
C ALA A 98 1.17 -15.71 0.50
N THR A 99 0.33 -16.33 -0.33
CA THR A 99 -0.27 -17.66 -0.08
C THR A 99 0.73 -18.64 0.50
N ASN A 100 0.46 -19.17 1.69
CA ASN A 100 1.33 -20.10 2.41
C ASN A 100 0.49 -21.07 3.28
N SER A 101 1.16 -21.92 4.05
CA SER A 101 0.47 -22.71 5.07
C SER A 101 -0.14 -21.81 6.15
N LEU A 102 -1.22 -22.26 6.77
CA LEU A 102 -1.86 -21.51 7.86
C LEU A 102 -0.92 -21.26 9.05
N ASP A 103 0.04 -22.15 9.29
CA ASP A 103 1.02 -21.98 10.38
C ASP A 103 1.86 -20.71 10.17
N VAL A 104 2.23 -20.39 8.92
CA VAL A 104 2.96 -19.14 8.59
C VAL A 104 2.07 -17.93 8.82
N PHE A 105 0.79 -17.98 8.46
CA PHE A 105 -0.15 -16.91 8.75
C PHE A 105 -0.34 -16.70 10.27
N TYR A 106 -0.48 -17.76 11.04
CA TYR A 106 -0.56 -17.67 12.51
C TYR A 106 0.74 -17.12 13.12
N GLN A 107 1.90 -17.55 12.60
CA GLN A 107 3.18 -17.00 13.03
C GLN A 107 3.26 -15.49 12.77
N ALA A 108 2.87 -15.05 11.58
CA ALA A 108 2.88 -13.62 11.23
C ALA A 108 1.92 -12.79 12.09
N ILE A 109 0.73 -13.31 12.38
CA ILE A 109 -0.24 -12.70 13.31
C ILE A 109 0.43 -12.47 14.67
N ASN A 110 1.04 -13.51 15.24
CA ASN A 110 1.67 -13.44 16.55
C ASN A 110 2.85 -12.45 16.55
N VAL A 111 3.70 -12.49 15.53
CA VAL A 111 4.82 -11.55 15.42
C VAL A 111 4.35 -10.10 15.39
N VAL A 112 3.33 -9.78 14.59
CA VAL A 112 2.82 -8.40 14.52
C VAL A 112 2.11 -7.96 15.80
N LYS A 113 1.37 -8.85 16.46
CA LYS A 113 0.71 -8.56 17.74
C LYS A 113 1.71 -8.29 18.86
N GLU A 114 2.77 -9.09 18.94
CA GLU A 114 3.75 -9.03 20.03
C GLU A 114 4.82 -7.94 19.82
N ASN A 115 4.99 -7.47 18.58
CA ASN A 115 6.06 -6.54 18.23
C ASN A 115 5.49 -5.30 17.51
N PRO A 116 4.80 -4.41 18.22
CA PRO A 116 4.24 -3.19 17.64
C PRO A 116 5.34 -2.27 17.11
N HIS A 117 5.16 -1.78 15.89
CA HIS A 117 6.01 -0.78 15.27
C HIS A 117 5.14 0.36 14.69
N PRO A 118 5.49 1.65 14.86
CA PRO A 118 4.62 2.77 14.52
C PRO A 118 4.27 2.88 13.02
N ALA A 119 5.10 2.33 12.14
CA ALA A 119 4.84 2.28 10.70
C ALA A 119 4.07 1.03 10.27
N VAL A 120 3.99 -0.03 11.09
CA VAL A 120 3.26 -1.28 10.78
C VAL A 120 1.82 -1.13 11.26
N TRP A 121 0.86 -1.07 10.33
CA TRP A 121 -0.54 -0.83 10.67
C TRP A 121 -1.41 -2.09 10.63
N GLY A 122 -0.81 -3.22 10.32
CA GLY A 122 -1.43 -4.53 10.31
C GLY A 122 -0.93 -5.41 9.18
N LEU A 123 -1.69 -6.48 8.93
CA LEU A 123 -1.39 -7.49 7.95
C LEU A 123 -2.32 -7.38 6.74
N HIS A 124 -1.77 -7.69 5.58
CA HIS A 124 -2.48 -7.96 4.35
C HIS A 124 -2.21 -9.42 3.95
N PHE A 125 -3.24 -10.26 3.93
CA PHE A 125 -3.12 -11.62 3.42
C PHE A 125 -3.50 -11.66 1.95
N GLU A 126 -2.54 -11.98 1.09
CA GLU A 126 -2.79 -12.24 -0.31
C GLU A 126 -2.95 -13.74 -0.55
N GLY A 127 -4.21 -14.14 -0.59
CA GLY A 127 -4.61 -15.53 -0.52
C GLY A 127 -4.76 -16.06 0.91
N PRO A 128 -4.88 -17.37 1.10
CA PRO A 128 -4.74 -18.47 0.14
C PRO A 128 -5.97 -18.71 -0.77
N TYR A 129 -7.01 -17.91 -0.69
CA TYR A 129 -8.29 -18.09 -1.36
C TYR A 129 -8.30 -17.48 -2.76
N LEU A 130 -7.33 -17.91 -3.58
CA LEU A 130 -7.06 -17.41 -4.93
C LEU A 130 -7.57 -18.37 -6.00
N ASN A 131 -7.60 -17.90 -7.26
CA ASN A 131 -7.88 -18.76 -8.40
C ASN A 131 -6.57 -19.40 -8.92
N PRO A 132 -6.43 -20.74 -8.94
CA PRO A 132 -5.23 -21.41 -9.43
C PRO A 132 -4.85 -21.01 -10.86
N ALA A 133 -5.83 -20.69 -11.72
CA ALA A 133 -5.57 -20.23 -13.09
C ALA A 133 -4.89 -18.85 -13.15
N LYS A 134 -4.85 -18.14 -12.03
CA LYS A 134 -4.25 -16.79 -11.88
C LYS A 134 -3.26 -16.74 -10.72
N LYS A 135 -2.62 -17.84 -10.42
CA LYS A 135 -1.71 -17.96 -9.29
C LYS A 135 -0.52 -17.00 -9.31
N GLY A 136 -0.09 -16.54 -10.51
CA GLY A 136 1.11 -15.70 -10.60
C GLY A 136 2.32 -16.39 -9.96
N ALA A 137 3.00 -15.70 -9.04
CA ALA A 137 4.12 -16.22 -8.28
C ALA A 137 3.71 -17.07 -7.06
N HIS A 138 2.41 -17.18 -6.74
CA HIS A 138 1.96 -17.94 -5.57
C HIS A 138 2.14 -19.43 -5.72
N ILE A 139 2.43 -20.10 -4.60
CA ILE A 139 2.63 -21.54 -4.52
C ILE A 139 1.27 -22.24 -4.61
N GLU A 140 1.05 -22.97 -5.72
CA GLU A 140 -0.24 -23.54 -6.07
C GLU A 140 -0.76 -24.54 -5.02
N GLU A 141 0.12 -25.29 -4.37
CA GLU A 141 -0.24 -26.30 -3.35
C GLU A 141 -0.97 -25.71 -2.14
N TYR A 142 -0.81 -24.41 -1.87
CA TYR A 142 -1.48 -23.72 -0.77
C TYR A 142 -2.74 -22.96 -1.20
N ILE A 143 -2.99 -22.84 -2.51
CA ILE A 143 -4.21 -22.21 -3.01
C ILE A 143 -5.39 -23.12 -2.74
N LYS A 144 -6.42 -22.57 -2.11
CA LYS A 144 -7.63 -23.33 -1.75
C LYS A 144 -8.87 -22.46 -1.73
N ARG A 145 -10.04 -23.10 -1.65
CA ARG A 145 -11.29 -22.40 -1.39
C ARG A 145 -11.37 -21.98 0.08
N ALA A 146 -12.01 -20.85 0.31
CA ALA A 146 -12.28 -20.38 1.67
C ALA A 146 -13.34 -21.27 2.33
N GLU A 147 -13.08 -21.71 3.56
CA GLU A 147 -14.05 -22.38 4.41
C GLU A 147 -14.40 -21.48 5.60
N LYS A 148 -15.70 -21.30 5.89
CA LYS A 148 -16.19 -20.38 6.91
C LYS A 148 -15.53 -20.61 8.29
N LYS A 149 -15.43 -21.87 8.72
CA LYS A 149 -14.81 -22.21 10.03
C LYS A 149 -13.33 -21.85 10.08
N GLU A 150 -12.61 -21.99 8.98
CA GLU A 150 -11.20 -21.62 8.89
C GLU A 150 -11.04 -20.11 8.96
N VAL A 151 -11.86 -19.36 8.21
CA VAL A 151 -11.84 -17.90 8.23
C VAL A 151 -12.23 -17.36 9.61
N GLU A 152 -13.23 -17.96 10.28
CA GLU A 152 -13.60 -17.61 11.66
C GLU A 152 -12.44 -17.83 12.65
N ALA A 153 -11.73 -18.95 12.53
CA ALA A 153 -10.56 -19.25 13.36
C ALA A 153 -9.42 -18.26 13.11
N LEU A 154 -9.15 -17.95 11.83
CA LEU A 154 -8.13 -17.00 11.42
C LEU A 154 -8.42 -15.59 11.94
N LEU A 155 -9.65 -15.11 11.79
CA LEU A 155 -10.09 -13.80 12.29
C LEU A 155 -10.01 -13.71 13.82
N LYS A 156 -10.38 -14.76 14.51
CA LYS A 156 -10.27 -14.85 15.97
C LYS A 156 -8.81 -14.74 16.44
N GLU A 157 -7.89 -15.45 15.79
CA GLU A 157 -6.46 -15.40 16.12
C GLU A 157 -5.86 -14.04 15.76
N ALA A 158 -6.25 -13.51 14.61
CA ALA A 158 -5.77 -12.20 14.14
C ALA A 158 -6.14 -11.05 15.09
N ASP A 159 -7.28 -11.16 15.80
CA ASP A 159 -7.70 -10.19 16.81
C ASP A 159 -7.53 -8.72 16.35
N GLY A 160 -7.96 -8.48 15.12
CA GLY A 160 -7.93 -7.15 14.50
C GLY A 160 -6.60 -6.72 13.84
N VAL A 161 -5.52 -7.52 13.84
CA VAL A 161 -4.29 -7.16 13.10
C VAL A 161 -4.39 -7.49 11.61
N LEU A 162 -5.25 -8.43 11.19
CA LEU A 162 -5.58 -8.65 9.78
C LEU A 162 -6.48 -7.50 9.30
N LYS A 163 -6.01 -6.73 8.34
CA LYS A 163 -6.67 -5.53 7.84
C LYS A 163 -7.12 -5.64 6.39
N ILE A 164 -6.39 -6.40 5.59
CA ILE A 164 -6.68 -6.57 4.17
C ILE A 164 -6.60 -8.06 3.84
N MET A 165 -7.53 -8.55 3.03
CA MET A 165 -7.46 -9.88 2.43
C MET A 165 -7.73 -9.80 0.93
N THR A 166 -6.76 -10.23 0.14
CA THR A 166 -6.92 -10.43 -1.31
C THR A 166 -7.39 -11.85 -1.58
N LEU A 167 -8.46 -11.98 -2.34
CA LEU A 167 -9.07 -13.26 -2.71
C LEU A 167 -9.68 -13.21 -4.12
N ALA A 168 -9.98 -14.38 -4.69
CA ALA A 168 -10.71 -14.54 -5.94
C ALA A 168 -12.22 -14.57 -5.65
N PRO A 169 -12.96 -13.48 -5.91
CA PRO A 169 -14.36 -13.36 -5.50
C PRO A 169 -15.28 -14.40 -6.19
N GLU A 170 -14.94 -14.84 -7.38
CA GLU A 170 -15.69 -15.87 -8.11
C GLU A 170 -15.59 -17.28 -7.50
N LEU A 171 -14.62 -17.48 -6.60
CA LEU A 171 -14.40 -18.75 -5.88
C LEU A 171 -14.72 -18.65 -4.38
N CYS A 172 -15.24 -17.51 -3.93
CA CYS A 172 -15.50 -17.25 -2.52
C CYS A 172 -17.00 -17.05 -2.27
N ASP A 173 -17.53 -17.72 -1.27
CA ASP A 173 -18.93 -17.57 -0.89
C ASP A 173 -19.19 -16.14 -0.35
N PRO A 174 -20.32 -15.49 -0.73
CA PRO A 174 -20.66 -14.15 -0.27
C PRO A 174 -20.70 -14.00 1.25
N GLU A 175 -21.08 -15.07 1.98
CA GLU A 175 -21.09 -15.07 3.45
C GLU A 175 -19.68 -14.90 4.05
N ILE A 176 -18.65 -15.41 3.38
CA ILE A 176 -17.25 -15.26 3.81
C ILE A 176 -16.77 -13.84 3.57
N ILE A 177 -17.10 -13.25 2.41
CA ILE A 177 -16.81 -11.84 2.13
C ILE A 177 -17.46 -10.94 3.19
N LYS A 178 -18.73 -11.23 3.52
CA LYS A 178 -19.46 -10.52 4.57
C LYS A 178 -18.78 -10.71 5.93
N LEU A 179 -18.37 -11.93 6.29
CA LEU A 179 -17.70 -12.24 7.55
C LEU A 179 -16.40 -11.44 7.71
N LEU A 180 -15.56 -11.38 6.67
CA LEU A 180 -14.33 -10.59 6.67
C LEU A 180 -14.62 -9.11 6.92
N ARG A 181 -15.57 -8.53 6.19
CA ARG A 181 -15.97 -7.12 6.33
C ARG A 181 -16.52 -6.80 7.71
N ASP A 182 -17.40 -7.65 8.24
CA ASP A 182 -18.01 -7.46 9.57
C ASP A 182 -16.94 -7.47 10.69
N ASN A 183 -15.76 -8.05 10.42
CA ASN A 183 -14.59 -8.01 11.31
C ASN A 183 -13.57 -6.90 10.92
N GLY A 184 -13.98 -5.93 10.09
CA GLY A 184 -13.16 -4.77 9.74
C GLY A 184 -12.02 -5.05 8.75
N VAL A 185 -12.09 -6.17 8.02
CA VAL A 185 -11.12 -6.51 6.97
C VAL A 185 -11.58 -5.94 5.64
N VAL A 186 -10.72 -5.18 4.99
CA VAL A 186 -10.90 -4.73 3.61
C VAL A 186 -10.72 -5.93 2.68
N VAL A 187 -11.73 -6.25 1.88
CA VAL A 187 -11.66 -7.37 0.93
C VAL A 187 -11.30 -6.83 -0.45
N SER A 188 -10.22 -7.38 -1.02
CA SER A 188 -9.68 -7.02 -2.32
C SER A 188 -9.83 -8.18 -3.31
N ALA A 189 -10.25 -7.89 -4.54
CA ALA A 189 -10.25 -8.86 -5.64
C ALA A 189 -8.87 -8.92 -6.28
N GLY A 190 -8.24 -10.07 -6.28
CA GLY A 190 -6.94 -10.29 -6.93
C GLY A 190 -6.68 -11.78 -7.16
N HIS A 191 -5.71 -12.09 -8.01
CA HIS A 191 -5.44 -13.47 -8.42
C HIS A 191 -6.72 -14.20 -8.83
N SER A 192 -7.52 -13.50 -9.64
CA SER A 192 -8.91 -13.83 -9.97
C SER A 192 -9.09 -13.97 -11.47
N ASN A 193 -9.77 -15.02 -11.88
CA ASN A 193 -10.17 -15.22 -13.27
C ASN A 193 -11.64 -14.83 -13.51
N ALA A 194 -12.19 -13.98 -12.64
CA ALA A 194 -13.56 -13.52 -12.71
C ALA A 194 -13.87 -12.91 -14.08
N THR A 195 -15.01 -13.29 -14.65
CA THR A 195 -15.64 -12.54 -15.74
C THR A 195 -16.07 -11.16 -15.24
N PHE A 196 -16.43 -10.27 -16.15
CA PHE A 196 -16.98 -8.97 -15.77
C PHE A 196 -18.16 -9.09 -14.79
N GLN A 197 -19.09 -10.01 -15.05
CA GLN A 197 -20.29 -10.19 -14.22
C GLN A 197 -19.96 -10.73 -12.81
N GLU A 198 -19.06 -11.71 -12.73
CA GLU A 198 -18.60 -12.25 -11.44
C GLU A 198 -17.87 -11.19 -10.60
N ALA A 199 -17.06 -10.35 -11.25
CA ALA A 199 -16.38 -9.24 -10.56
C ALA A 199 -17.39 -8.20 -10.05
N VAL A 200 -18.37 -7.80 -10.86
CA VAL A 200 -19.46 -6.90 -10.45
C VAL A 200 -20.24 -7.49 -9.26
N GLU A 201 -20.51 -8.80 -9.28
CA GLU A 201 -21.19 -9.46 -8.17
C GLU A 201 -20.29 -9.48 -6.91
N GLY A 202 -19.00 -9.71 -7.06
CA GLY A 202 -18.02 -9.58 -5.98
C GLY A 202 -18.08 -8.20 -5.31
N TYR A 203 -18.12 -7.12 -6.09
CA TYR A 203 -18.25 -5.75 -5.54
C TYR A 203 -19.60 -5.52 -4.83
N LYS A 204 -20.69 -6.06 -5.35
CA LYS A 204 -22.00 -5.99 -4.66
C LYS A 204 -21.98 -6.75 -3.34
N ASN A 205 -21.30 -7.87 -3.26
CA ASN A 205 -21.16 -8.68 -2.05
C ASN A 205 -20.17 -8.09 -1.05
N GLY A 206 -19.44 -7.03 -1.44
CA GLY A 206 -18.66 -6.23 -0.53
C GLY A 206 -17.15 -6.25 -0.71
N VAL A 207 -16.66 -6.76 -1.81
CA VAL A 207 -15.30 -6.43 -2.26
C VAL A 207 -15.23 -4.94 -2.52
N THR A 208 -14.24 -4.26 -1.97
CA THR A 208 -14.14 -2.80 -2.05
C THR A 208 -12.96 -2.30 -2.88
N THR A 209 -12.02 -3.18 -3.18
CA THR A 209 -10.84 -2.82 -3.98
C THR A 209 -10.37 -3.97 -4.86
N THR A 210 -9.50 -3.68 -5.81
CA THR A 210 -8.85 -4.64 -6.72
C THR A 210 -7.34 -4.54 -6.52
N THR A 211 -6.69 -5.68 -6.32
CA THR A 211 -5.26 -5.80 -6.09
C THR A 211 -4.49 -5.70 -7.41
N HIS A 212 -3.41 -4.91 -7.44
CA HIS A 212 -2.44 -4.75 -8.54
C HIS A 212 -3.05 -4.91 -9.95
N LEU A 213 -3.93 -3.95 -10.29
CA LEU A 213 -4.71 -3.92 -11.52
C LEU A 213 -3.90 -4.41 -12.75
N PHE A 214 -4.49 -5.30 -13.55
CA PHE A 214 -3.97 -6.06 -14.67
C PHE A 214 -3.09 -7.28 -14.34
N ASN A 215 -2.46 -7.34 -13.17
CA ASN A 215 -1.56 -8.43 -12.82
C ASN A 215 -2.35 -9.61 -12.25
N ALA A 216 -2.02 -10.83 -12.69
CA ALA A 216 -2.62 -12.08 -12.23
C ALA A 216 -4.17 -12.06 -12.15
N MET A 217 -4.83 -11.51 -13.17
CA MET A 217 -6.30 -11.46 -13.26
C MET A 217 -6.81 -11.77 -14.68
N SER A 218 -8.13 -11.87 -14.85
CA SER A 218 -8.76 -11.97 -16.18
C SER A 218 -8.35 -10.75 -17.02
N SER A 219 -8.07 -10.98 -18.31
CA SER A 219 -7.58 -9.92 -19.19
C SER A 219 -8.72 -9.01 -19.67
N MET A 220 -8.43 -7.73 -19.88
CA MET A 220 -9.33 -6.81 -20.54
C MET A 220 -9.30 -7.04 -22.05
N HIS A 221 -10.37 -7.58 -22.60
CA HIS A 221 -10.52 -7.86 -24.01
C HIS A 221 -11.82 -7.22 -24.54
N HIS A 222 -11.87 -6.84 -25.83
CA HIS A 222 -13.01 -6.12 -26.41
C HIS A 222 -14.34 -6.89 -26.39
N ARG A 223 -14.32 -8.21 -26.19
CA ARG A 223 -15.52 -9.06 -26.03
C ARG A 223 -15.76 -9.53 -24.61
N ASP A 224 -14.78 -9.39 -23.74
CA ASP A 224 -14.85 -9.71 -22.31
C ASP A 224 -13.87 -8.82 -21.57
N THR A 225 -14.39 -7.88 -20.79
CA THR A 225 -13.54 -6.88 -20.12
C THR A 225 -12.99 -7.35 -18.79
N GLY A 226 -13.42 -8.52 -18.31
CA GLY A 226 -12.92 -9.15 -17.09
C GLY A 226 -12.97 -8.27 -15.86
N LEU A 227 -12.12 -8.60 -14.88
CA LEU A 227 -12.01 -7.85 -13.64
C LEU A 227 -11.55 -6.38 -13.85
N PRO A 228 -10.59 -6.06 -14.76
CA PRO A 228 -10.22 -4.66 -14.99
C PRO A 228 -11.38 -3.81 -15.48
N GLY A 229 -12.20 -4.33 -16.41
CA GLY A 229 -13.40 -3.63 -16.90
C GLY A 229 -14.42 -3.38 -15.78
N ALA A 230 -14.62 -4.33 -14.90
CA ALA A 230 -15.51 -4.17 -13.74
C ALA A 230 -14.97 -3.11 -12.76
N ALA A 231 -13.65 -3.06 -12.52
CA ALA A 231 -13.01 -2.03 -11.70
C ALA A 231 -13.19 -0.62 -12.31
N PHE A 232 -12.98 -0.49 -13.62
CA PHE A 232 -13.14 0.79 -14.33
C PHE A 232 -14.57 1.32 -14.28
N LEU A 233 -15.56 0.44 -14.47
CA LEU A 233 -16.97 0.82 -14.53
C LEU A 233 -17.68 0.86 -13.18
N SER A 234 -17.00 0.45 -12.10
CA SER A 234 -17.53 0.61 -10.75
C SER A 234 -17.43 2.07 -10.29
N ASP A 235 -18.48 2.60 -9.70
CA ASP A 235 -18.46 3.94 -9.09
C ASP A 235 -17.80 3.95 -7.70
N LYS A 236 -17.57 2.80 -7.09
CA LYS A 236 -17.16 2.67 -5.68
C LYS A 236 -15.90 1.88 -5.45
N ALA A 237 -15.60 0.91 -6.31
CA ALA A 237 -14.43 0.06 -6.12
C ALA A 237 -13.15 0.82 -6.42
N TYR A 238 -12.20 0.73 -5.51
CA TYR A 238 -10.83 1.20 -5.71
C TYR A 238 -10.02 0.14 -6.46
N ALA A 239 -8.84 0.52 -6.96
CA ALA A 239 -7.84 -0.43 -7.41
C ALA A 239 -6.43 0.06 -7.08
N SER A 240 -5.57 -0.87 -6.66
CA SER A 240 -4.15 -0.60 -6.55
C SER A 240 -3.44 -0.83 -7.89
N ILE A 241 -2.31 -0.14 -8.09
CA ILE A 241 -1.51 -0.28 -9.29
C ILE A 241 -0.02 -0.16 -8.97
N ILE A 242 0.82 -0.95 -9.67
CA ILE A 242 2.28 -0.96 -9.55
C ILE A 242 2.86 -0.06 -10.65
N ALA A 243 3.41 1.08 -10.28
CA ALA A 243 3.88 2.10 -11.22
C ALA A 243 5.38 1.96 -11.53
N ASP A 244 5.84 0.78 -11.96
CA ASP A 244 7.25 0.50 -12.28
C ASP A 244 7.57 0.48 -13.79
N GLY A 245 6.56 0.50 -14.65
CA GLY A 245 6.72 0.38 -16.10
C GLY A 245 7.01 -1.05 -16.59
N ILE A 246 6.98 -2.04 -15.66
CA ILE A 246 7.28 -3.44 -15.90
C ILE A 246 6.04 -4.30 -15.65
N HIS A 247 5.46 -4.21 -14.44
CA HIS A 247 4.18 -4.82 -14.11
C HIS A 247 3.03 -4.16 -14.86
N VAL A 248 3.11 -2.85 -15.06
CA VAL A 248 2.14 -2.06 -15.80
C VAL A 248 2.86 -1.02 -16.67
N ASP A 249 2.61 -1.07 -17.99
CA ASP A 249 3.07 -0.04 -18.92
C ASP A 249 2.55 1.35 -18.51
N PHE A 250 3.37 2.39 -18.64
CA PHE A 250 3.00 3.73 -18.22
C PHE A 250 1.78 4.32 -18.97
N ASN A 251 1.52 3.88 -20.21
CA ASN A 251 0.30 4.29 -20.91
C ASN A 251 -0.93 3.56 -20.32
N ALA A 252 -0.79 2.30 -19.90
CA ALA A 252 -1.86 1.59 -19.20
C ALA A 252 -2.15 2.24 -17.84
N LEU A 253 -1.13 2.66 -17.09
CA LEU A 253 -1.27 3.46 -15.88
C LEU A 253 -2.03 4.77 -16.14
N LYS A 254 -1.65 5.51 -17.19
CA LYS A 254 -2.29 6.76 -17.59
C LYS A 254 -3.76 6.58 -17.98
N ILE A 255 -4.08 5.49 -18.70
CA ILE A 255 -5.47 5.13 -19.05
C ILE A 255 -6.24 4.80 -17.78
N SER A 256 -5.69 3.96 -16.91
CA SER A 256 -6.32 3.59 -15.64
C SER A 256 -6.62 4.81 -14.77
N LYS A 257 -5.68 5.76 -14.68
CA LYS A 257 -5.90 7.01 -13.95
C LYS A 257 -7.04 7.84 -14.54
N LYS A 258 -7.13 7.93 -15.86
CA LYS A 258 -8.27 8.63 -16.52
C LYS A 258 -9.61 7.97 -16.26
N MET A 259 -9.65 6.64 -16.19
CA MET A 259 -10.88 5.87 -15.98
C MET A 259 -11.32 5.88 -14.51
N MET A 260 -10.39 5.81 -13.58
CA MET A 260 -10.71 5.61 -12.16
C MET A 260 -10.65 6.89 -11.31
N GLY A 261 -9.98 7.93 -11.78
CA GLY A 261 -9.86 9.17 -11.01
C GLY A 261 -9.19 8.93 -9.64
N ASP A 262 -9.85 9.37 -8.58
CA ASP A 262 -9.42 9.25 -7.18
C ASP A 262 -9.54 7.83 -6.58
N ARG A 263 -10.07 6.88 -7.34
CA ARG A 263 -10.18 5.47 -6.94
C ARG A 263 -8.96 4.62 -7.32
N LEU A 264 -7.96 5.18 -8.00
CA LEU A 264 -6.71 4.50 -8.33
C LEU A 264 -5.61 4.93 -7.34
N PHE A 265 -5.00 3.98 -6.65
CA PHE A 265 -3.93 4.25 -5.68
C PHE A 265 -2.69 3.40 -5.95
N LEU A 266 -1.54 3.86 -5.42
CA LEU A 266 -0.25 3.20 -5.60
C LEU A 266 -0.02 2.15 -4.51
N ILE A 267 0.63 1.07 -4.89
CA ILE A 267 1.31 0.11 -4.03
C ILE A 267 2.70 -0.16 -4.60
N THR A 268 3.58 -0.67 -3.76
CA THR A 268 4.88 -1.12 -4.29
C THR A 268 4.83 -2.56 -4.78
N ASP A 269 4.12 -3.43 -4.09
CA ASP A 269 4.21 -4.88 -4.33
C ASP A 269 5.65 -5.36 -4.26
N ALA A 270 6.47 -4.69 -3.42
CA ALA A 270 7.90 -4.92 -3.36
C ALA A 270 8.25 -6.15 -2.56
N VAL A 271 9.28 -6.84 -3.02
CA VAL A 271 9.90 -7.99 -2.38
C VAL A 271 11.37 -7.70 -2.07
N ALA A 272 11.99 -8.57 -1.30
CA ALA A 272 13.44 -8.58 -1.08
C ALA A 272 14.07 -9.84 -1.71
N PRO A 273 15.37 -9.83 -2.04
CA PRO A 273 16.04 -11.04 -2.55
C PRO A 273 15.98 -12.16 -1.53
N VAL A 274 15.57 -13.35 -1.97
CA VAL A 274 15.58 -14.57 -1.17
C VAL A 274 16.25 -15.67 -1.97
N ALA A 275 17.36 -16.16 -1.48
CA ALA A 275 18.13 -17.23 -2.12
C ALA A 275 17.67 -18.63 -1.70
N ASN A 276 17.10 -18.76 -0.51
CA ASN A 276 16.66 -20.03 0.07
C ASN A 276 15.28 -19.83 0.71
N GLY A 277 14.37 -20.74 0.53
CA GLY A 277 13.00 -20.64 1.04
C GLY A 277 11.98 -21.13 0.04
N LYS A 278 10.72 -20.92 0.33
CA LYS A 278 9.62 -21.32 -0.58
C LYS A 278 9.40 -20.31 -1.70
N TYR A 279 9.62 -19.02 -1.41
CA TYR A 279 9.52 -17.93 -2.37
C TYR A 279 10.93 -17.44 -2.73
N ILE A 280 11.52 -18.01 -3.79
CA ILE A 280 12.83 -17.59 -4.29
C ILE A 280 12.64 -16.40 -5.22
N HIS A 281 13.15 -15.24 -4.79
CA HIS A 281 13.14 -14.01 -5.59
C HIS A 281 14.54 -13.77 -6.16
N VAL A 282 14.68 -13.99 -7.47
CA VAL A 282 15.94 -13.74 -8.19
C VAL A 282 15.98 -12.28 -8.62
N GLU A 283 16.94 -11.54 -8.08
CA GLU A 283 17.13 -10.15 -8.40
C GLU A 283 17.65 -9.99 -9.84
N LYS A 284 17.01 -9.11 -10.60
CA LYS A 284 17.46 -8.60 -11.91
C LYS A 284 17.76 -7.10 -11.76
N GLU A 285 18.25 -6.47 -12.81
CA GLU A 285 18.59 -5.05 -12.81
C GLU A 285 17.41 -4.18 -12.32
N ASP A 286 16.21 -4.42 -12.86
CA ASP A 286 15.02 -3.58 -12.69
C ASP A 286 13.83 -4.29 -12.01
N ARG A 287 13.91 -5.60 -11.77
CA ARG A 287 12.79 -6.44 -11.28
C ARG A 287 13.24 -7.64 -10.48
N PHE A 288 12.27 -8.32 -9.88
CA PHE A 288 12.46 -9.68 -9.36
C PHE A 288 11.69 -10.70 -10.22
N THR A 289 12.25 -11.91 -10.33
CA THR A 289 11.61 -13.03 -10.98
C THR A 289 11.72 -14.28 -10.12
N LEU A 290 10.81 -15.23 -10.32
CA LEU A 290 11.05 -16.61 -9.91
C LEU A 290 12.16 -17.23 -10.76
N PRO A 291 12.72 -18.40 -10.37
CA PRO A 291 13.74 -19.09 -11.15
C PRO A 291 13.31 -19.43 -12.59
N ASP A 292 12.01 -19.61 -12.85
CA ASP A 292 11.45 -19.89 -14.17
C ASP A 292 11.24 -18.63 -15.04
N GLY A 293 11.56 -17.45 -14.49
CA GLY A 293 11.42 -16.17 -15.18
C GLY A 293 10.08 -15.46 -14.94
N THR A 294 9.14 -16.06 -14.21
CA THR A 294 7.87 -15.43 -13.83
C THR A 294 8.17 -14.18 -12.99
N LEU A 295 7.52 -13.06 -13.31
CA LEU A 295 7.61 -11.83 -12.53
C LEU A 295 7.08 -12.06 -11.11
N SER A 296 7.82 -11.59 -10.09
CA SER A 296 7.54 -11.99 -8.70
C SER A 296 7.61 -10.86 -7.67
N GLY A 297 7.22 -9.68 -8.08
CA GLY A 297 7.23 -8.49 -7.25
C GLY A 297 8.19 -7.41 -7.75
N SER A 298 8.02 -6.20 -7.24
CA SER A 298 8.74 -5.03 -7.72
C SER A 298 9.99 -4.69 -6.89
N LYS A 299 10.79 -3.74 -7.42
CA LYS A 299 11.90 -3.07 -6.71
C LYS A 299 11.53 -1.62 -6.33
N LEU A 300 10.24 -1.31 -6.28
CA LEU A 300 9.77 0.04 -5.98
C LEU A 300 9.93 0.41 -4.50
N THR A 301 10.18 1.70 -4.27
CA THR A 301 9.72 2.41 -3.08
C THR A 301 8.49 3.24 -3.44
N MET A 302 7.67 3.63 -2.45
CA MET A 302 6.51 4.49 -2.71
C MET A 302 6.91 5.81 -3.37
N LEU A 303 8.02 6.41 -2.95
CA LEU A 303 8.51 7.65 -3.54
C LEU A 303 8.97 7.47 -4.99
N LYS A 304 9.57 6.32 -5.33
CA LYS A 304 9.90 5.98 -6.72
C LYS A 304 8.64 5.76 -7.57
N ALA A 305 7.59 5.15 -7.01
CA ALA A 305 6.31 5.02 -7.70
C ALA A 305 5.68 6.38 -8.01
N VAL A 306 5.71 7.32 -7.05
CA VAL A 306 5.28 8.71 -7.26
C VAL A 306 6.10 9.37 -8.37
N LYS A 307 7.44 9.27 -8.32
CA LYS A 307 8.34 9.78 -9.37
C LYS A 307 7.94 9.26 -10.75
N ASN A 308 7.76 7.96 -10.88
CA ASN A 308 7.39 7.32 -12.15
C ASN A 308 6.02 7.81 -12.68
N CYS A 309 5.05 8.05 -11.80
CA CYS A 309 3.77 8.65 -12.18
C CYS A 309 3.96 10.03 -12.82
N VAL A 310 4.81 10.86 -12.23
CA VAL A 310 5.07 12.22 -12.72
C VAL A 310 5.87 12.19 -14.02
N GLU A 311 7.02 11.51 -14.03
CA GLU A 311 7.98 11.58 -15.14
C GLU A 311 7.53 10.78 -16.37
N HIS A 312 6.87 9.65 -16.19
CA HIS A 312 6.55 8.73 -17.28
C HIS A 312 5.06 8.66 -17.65
N ALA A 313 4.15 8.79 -16.66
CA ALA A 313 2.72 8.79 -16.94
C ALA A 313 2.13 10.20 -17.09
N GLY A 314 2.89 11.26 -16.78
CA GLY A 314 2.45 12.66 -16.86
C GLY A 314 1.29 12.96 -15.88
N ILE A 315 1.24 12.28 -14.75
CA ILE A 315 0.31 12.56 -13.67
C ILE A 315 0.88 13.73 -12.86
N PRO A 316 0.10 14.78 -12.56
CA PRO A 316 0.56 15.90 -11.73
C PRO A 316 1.08 15.43 -10.37
N LEU A 317 2.12 16.09 -9.84
CA LEU A 317 2.77 15.68 -8.59
C LEU A 317 1.78 15.60 -7.41
N ASP A 318 0.92 16.62 -7.25
CA ASP A 318 -0.10 16.65 -6.20
C ASP A 318 -1.04 15.45 -6.29
N GLU A 319 -1.38 15.03 -7.50
CA GLU A 319 -2.23 13.87 -7.74
C GLU A 319 -1.49 12.56 -7.46
N ALA A 320 -0.24 12.42 -7.90
CA ALA A 320 0.57 11.25 -7.60
C ALA A 320 0.82 11.08 -6.09
N LEU A 321 0.97 12.18 -5.35
CA LEU A 321 1.07 12.18 -3.89
C LEU A 321 -0.24 11.73 -3.23
N ARG A 322 -1.42 12.17 -3.74
CA ARG A 322 -2.72 11.66 -3.27
C ARG A 322 -2.88 10.17 -3.53
N MET A 323 -2.43 9.67 -4.67
CA MET A 323 -2.44 8.23 -4.99
C MET A 323 -1.58 7.41 -4.02
N ALA A 324 -0.55 8.02 -3.42
CA ALA A 324 0.37 7.36 -2.49
C ALA A 324 0.03 7.62 -1.00
N SER A 325 -0.95 8.48 -0.69
CA SER A 325 -1.26 8.86 0.69
C SER A 325 -2.77 8.94 0.96
N THR A 326 -3.48 9.85 0.33
CA THR A 326 -4.89 10.13 0.60
C THR A 326 -5.79 8.97 0.18
N TYR A 327 -5.59 8.42 -1.02
CA TYR A 327 -6.46 7.36 -1.54
C TYR A 327 -6.27 6.02 -0.82
N PRO A 328 -5.03 5.54 -0.54
CA PRO A 328 -4.89 4.36 0.31
C PRO A 328 -5.44 4.56 1.73
N ALA A 329 -5.34 5.77 2.30
CA ALA A 329 -5.98 6.07 3.59
C ALA A 329 -7.52 5.95 3.51
N GLN A 330 -8.13 6.42 2.42
CA GLN A 330 -9.57 6.28 2.18
C GLN A 330 -10.01 4.82 2.04
N VAL A 331 -9.26 4.01 1.30
CA VAL A 331 -9.51 2.55 1.17
C VAL A 331 -9.57 1.89 2.55
N MET A 332 -8.68 2.31 3.45
CA MET A 332 -8.58 1.75 4.81
C MET A 332 -9.47 2.47 5.84
N ASN A 333 -10.30 3.43 5.42
CA ASN A 333 -11.15 4.25 6.30
C ASN A 333 -10.35 4.99 7.40
N LEU A 334 -9.13 5.43 7.10
CA LEU A 334 -8.27 6.18 8.02
C LEU A 334 -8.58 7.67 7.89
N SER A 335 -9.41 8.21 8.76
CA SER A 335 -9.86 9.61 8.68
C SER A 335 -8.81 10.64 9.14
N ASP A 336 -7.84 10.22 9.95
CA ASP A 336 -6.82 11.07 10.58
C ASP A 336 -5.43 10.97 9.94
N ARG A 337 -5.29 10.36 8.76
CA ARG A 337 -4.01 10.11 8.07
C ARG A 337 -4.11 10.33 6.57
N GLY A 338 -2.97 10.34 5.88
CA GLY A 338 -2.89 10.47 4.42
C GLY A 338 -3.20 11.88 3.91
N LYS A 339 -3.24 12.88 4.79
CA LYS A 339 -3.49 14.28 4.45
C LYS A 339 -2.84 15.23 5.46
N ILE A 340 -2.48 16.44 4.99
CA ILE A 340 -2.05 17.53 5.85
C ILE A 340 -3.29 18.39 6.13
N GLU A 341 -3.92 18.13 7.27
CA GLU A 341 -5.07 18.90 7.79
C GLU A 341 -4.94 18.99 9.31
N GLU A 342 -5.45 20.08 9.91
CA GLU A 342 -5.48 20.26 11.36
C GLU A 342 -6.15 19.09 12.07
N GLY A 343 -5.54 18.61 13.14
CA GLY A 343 -5.98 17.48 13.94
C GLY A 343 -5.60 16.10 13.39
N CYS A 344 -5.10 16.00 12.16
CA CYS A 344 -4.58 14.74 11.61
C CYS A 344 -3.24 14.37 12.28
N LYS A 345 -2.92 13.07 12.25
CA LYS A 345 -1.62 12.56 12.70
C LYS A 345 -0.49 13.20 11.91
N ALA A 346 0.55 13.63 12.62
CA ALA A 346 1.75 14.19 12.02
C ALA A 346 2.64 13.07 11.45
N ASN A 347 2.14 12.46 10.37
CA ASN A 347 2.89 11.54 9.52
C ASN A 347 3.23 12.29 8.24
N LEU A 348 4.53 12.53 8.02
CA LEU A 348 5.00 13.35 6.91
C LEU A 348 6.14 12.65 6.18
N THR A 349 6.18 12.83 4.87
CA THR A 349 7.32 12.51 4.02
C THR A 349 7.88 13.81 3.46
N ILE A 350 9.18 14.04 3.68
CA ILE A 350 9.88 15.24 3.23
C ILE A 350 11.00 14.77 2.32
N PHE A 351 11.04 15.28 1.08
CA PHE A 351 11.93 14.80 0.04
C PHE A 351 12.38 15.93 -0.90
N SER A 352 13.48 15.71 -1.63
CA SER A 352 13.98 16.67 -2.62
C SER A 352 13.24 16.61 -3.95
N GLU A 353 13.46 17.59 -4.83
CA GLU A 353 12.90 17.62 -6.20
C GLU A 353 13.33 16.41 -7.04
N GLU A 354 14.46 15.76 -6.70
CA GLU A 354 14.92 14.53 -7.35
C GLU A 354 14.25 13.26 -6.77
N PHE A 355 13.25 13.45 -5.87
CA PHE A 355 12.54 12.37 -5.17
C PHE A 355 13.44 11.53 -4.26
N GLN A 356 14.43 12.19 -3.61
CA GLN A 356 15.24 11.55 -2.57
C GLN A 356 14.62 11.84 -1.20
N PRO A 357 14.34 10.82 -0.36
CA PRO A 357 13.81 11.03 0.98
C PRO A 357 14.84 11.79 1.82
N GLN A 358 14.39 12.76 2.59
CA GLN A 358 15.22 13.57 3.48
C GLN A 358 14.82 13.36 4.93
N LEU A 359 13.54 13.54 5.25
CA LEU A 359 12.99 13.32 6.59
C LEU A 359 11.70 12.53 6.50
N THR A 360 11.53 11.59 7.39
CA THR A 360 10.28 10.87 7.62
C THR A 360 9.80 11.13 9.05
N VAL A 361 8.59 11.62 9.18
CA VAL A 361 7.96 11.92 10.47
C VAL A 361 6.83 10.93 10.71
N ILE A 362 6.83 10.26 11.84
CA ILE A 362 5.77 9.33 12.24
C ILE A 362 5.26 9.72 13.62
N ASN A 363 3.96 10.01 13.73
CA ASN A 363 3.33 10.48 14.96
C ASN A 363 4.09 11.65 15.61
N GLY A 364 4.55 12.60 14.78
CA GLY A 364 5.27 13.79 15.24
C GLY A 364 6.76 13.60 15.52
N GLU A 365 7.29 12.37 15.46
CA GLU A 365 8.70 12.07 15.68
C GLU A 365 9.43 11.90 14.36
N ILE A 366 10.59 12.56 14.22
CA ILE A 366 11.52 12.36 13.10
C ILE A 366 12.21 11.01 13.28
N LYS A 367 12.18 10.16 12.24
CA LYS A 367 12.70 8.79 12.31
C LYS A 367 14.04 8.59 11.62
N ASN A 368 14.39 9.45 10.70
CA ASN A 368 15.69 9.47 10.00
C ASN A 368 16.26 10.89 10.04
N ASP A 369 17.34 11.06 10.76
CA ASP A 369 18.15 12.27 10.80
C ASP A 369 19.41 12.06 9.95
#